data_d70a830691be2e14f62df5a1cb51e5ee
#
_entry.id   d70a830691be2e14f62df5a1cb51e5ee
#
_cell.length_a   1.000
_cell.length_b   1.000
_cell.length_c   1.000
_cell.angle_alpha   90.00
_cell.angle_beta   90.00
_cell.angle_gamma   90.00
#
_symmetry.space_group_name_H-M   'P 1'
#
loop_
_entity.id
_entity.type
_entity.pdbx_description
1 polymer ?
#
loop_
_entity_poly.entity_id
_entity_poly.type
_entity_poly.pdbx_seq_one_letter_code
_entity_poly.pdbx_strand_id
1 'polypeptide(L)'
;SMGAATALHAAVLASDRVRGLLLAIPPTAWATRAAQVDRYREIGDLVEQGEHELLLAGAAALPPPDPFVDDPIWASRFADLLATADPVRLARVFRGAATADLPPESAIATIDVPTLILAWTGDAGHPVTTAARLQELMPHAELALATTRGGVDDWTGRVVSWLRSLG
;
A
#
# COMPACT_ATOMS: atom_id res chain seq x y z
N SER A 1 -1.55 -1.14 1.78
CA SER A 1 -1.78 -0.77 0.38
C SER A 1 -3.27 -0.64 0.07
N MET A 2 -3.98 -1.71 -0.30
CA MET A 2 -5.44 -1.63 -0.60
C MET A 2 -6.27 -1.06 0.55
N GLY A 3 -5.96 -1.41 1.79
CA GLY A 3 -6.62 -0.83 2.96
C GLY A 3 -6.45 0.69 3.06
N ALA A 4 -5.29 1.22 2.71
CA ALA A 4 -5.07 2.66 2.67
C ALA A 4 -5.95 3.35 1.61
N ALA A 5 -6.05 2.76 0.40
CA ALA A 5 -6.95 3.26 -0.64
C ALA A 5 -8.42 3.24 -0.17
N THR A 6 -8.87 2.12 0.40
CA THR A 6 -10.24 1.98 0.93
C THR A 6 -10.52 3.01 2.04
N ALA A 7 -9.57 3.22 2.96
CA ALA A 7 -9.72 4.19 4.05
C ALA A 7 -9.85 5.64 3.53
N LEU A 8 -9.07 6.01 2.50
CA LEU A 8 -9.19 7.32 1.86
C LEU A 8 -10.55 7.51 1.19
N HIS A 9 -11.06 6.51 0.45
CA HIS A 9 -12.41 6.58 -0.12
C HIS A 9 -13.48 6.69 0.97
N ALA A 10 -13.35 5.93 2.05
CA ALA A 10 -14.29 6.01 3.18
C ALA A 10 -14.27 7.38 3.85
N ALA A 11 -13.09 7.98 4.02
CA ALA A 11 -12.96 9.32 4.61
C ALA A 11 -13.57 10.43 3.74
N VAL A 12 -13.44 10.30 2.41
CA VAL A 12 -14.09 11.25 1.48
C VAL A 12 -15.60 11.10 1.49
N LEU A 13 -16.12 9.85 1.56
CA LEU A 13 -17.55 9.57 1.47
C LEU A 13 -18.33 9.77 2.78
N ALA A 14 -17.66 9.63 3.93
CA ALA A 14 -18.28 9.64 5.25
C ALA A 14 -17.34 10.28 6.28
N SER A 15 -16.92 11.52 6.01
CA SER A 15 -15.93 12.25 6.82
C SER A 15 -16.34 12.43 8.30
N ASP A 16 -17.63 12.57 8.57
CA ASP A 16 -18.22 12.70 9.92
C ASP A 16 -18.07 11.42 10.77
N ARG A 17 -17.79 10.29 10.13
CA ARG A 17 -17.61 8.97 10.78
C ARG A 17 -16.14 8.59 10.98
N VAL A 18 -15.20 9.38 10.46
CA VAL A 18 -13.76 9.12 10.53
C VAL A 18 -13.12 10.10 11.51
N ARG A 19 -12.46 9.58 12.53
CA ARG A 19 -11.77 10.38 13.56
C ARG A 19 -10.27 10.51 13.33
N GLY A 20 -9.73 9.69 12.47
CA GLY A 20 -8.32 9.68 12.09
C GLY A 20 -8.04 8.58 11.07
N LEU A 21 -6.94 8.72 10.34
CA LEU A 21 -6.52 7.78 9.28
C LEU A 21 -5.13 7.24 9.58
N LEU A 22 -5.00 5.91 9.56
CA LEU A 22 -3.72 5.22 9.51
C LEU A 22 -3.54 4.62 8.11
N LEU A 23 -2.62 5.18 7.34
CA LEU A 23 -2.36 4.79 5.96
C LEU A 23 -1.01 4.07 5.88
N ALA A 24 -1.04 2.74 5.89
CA ALA A 24 0.18 1.95 5.75
C ALA A 24 0.46 1.62 4.27
N ILE A 25 1.61 2.04 3.81
CA ILE A 25 2.18 1.75 2.50
C ILE A 25 1.17 2.07 1.39
N PRO A 26 0.85 3.37 1.17
CA PRO A 26 -0.06 3.78 0.10
C PRO A 26 0.43 3.27 -1.26
N PRO A 27 -0.46 2.76 -2.13
CA PRO A 27 -0.05 2.21 -3.42
C PRO A 27 0.31 3.31 -4.42
N THR A 28 0.79 2.91 -5.61
CA THR A 28 0.81 3.81 -6.77
C THR A 28 -0.55 4.46 -6.97
N ALA A 29 -0.58 5.71 -7.38
CA ALA A 29 -1.80 6.48 -7.56
C ALA A 29 -1.69 7.47 -8.72
N TRP A 30 -2.81 7.86 -9.25
CA TRP A 30 -2.95 8.87 -10.30
C TRP A 30 -2.01 8.59 -11.48
N ALA A 31 -1.06 9.49 -11.77
CA ALA A 31 -0.14 9.35 -12.90
C ALA A 31 0.73 8.07 -12.80
N THR A 32 1.12 7.65 -11.58
CA THR A 32 1.94 6.44 -11.40
C THR A 32 1.11 5.14 -11.45
N ARG A 33 -0.21 5.24 -11.32
CA ARG A 33 -1.11 4.09 -11.35
C ARG A 33 -1.17 3.43 -12.72
N ALA A 34 -1.17 4.20 -13.79
CA ALA A 34 -1.26 3.71 -15.16
C ALA A 34 -0.18 2.65 -15.47
N ALA A 35 1.05 2.84 -14.98
CA ALA A 35 2.15 1.90 -15.18
C ALA A 35 1.96 0.53 -14.48
N GLN A 36 1.05 0.43 -13.51
CA GLN A 36 0.80 -0.80 -12.76
C GLN A 36 -0.42 -1.59 -13.25
N VAL A 37 -1.29 -0.97 -14.05
CA VAL A 37 -2.57 -1.57 -14.48
C VAL A 37 -2.35 -2.88 -15.23
N ASP A 38 -1.48 -2.88 -16.23
CA ASP A 38 -1.25 -4.07 -17.07
C ASP A 38 -0.57 -5.17 -16.27
N ARG A 39 0.36 -4.83 -15.39
CA ARG A 39 0.98 -5.78 -14.48
C ARG A 39 -0.03 -6.46 -13.54
N TYR A 40 -0.98 -5.70 -12.97
CA TYR A 40 -2.01 -6.30 -12.13
C TYR A 40 -2.94 -7.23 -12.91
N ARG A 41 -3.26 -6.90 -14.17
CA ARG A 41 -4.03 -7.77 -15.06
C ARG A 41 -3.28 -9.07 -15.34
N GLU A 42 -2.02 -8.95 -15.75
CA GLU A 42 -1.14 -10.10 -16.03
C GLU A 42 -1.03 -11.03 -14.80
N ILE A 43 -0.77 -10.48 -13.61
CA ILE A 43 -0.74 -11.28 -12.38
C ILE A 43 -2.08 -11.99 -12.14
N GLY A 44 -3.20 -11.29 -12.35
CA GLY A 44 -4.53 -11.88 -12.21
C GLY A 44 -4.76 -13.06 -13.16
N ASP A 45 -4.32 -12.92 -14.41
CA ASP A 45 -4.43 -13.96 -15.44
C ASP A 45 -3.53 -15.17 -15.11
N LEU A 46 -2.28 -14.94 -14.71
CA LEU A 46 -1.36 -16.00 -14.30
C LEU A 46 -1.86 -16.77 -13.07
N VAL A 47 -2.47 -16.06 -12.10
CA VAL A 47 -3.09 -16.70 -10.92
C VAL A 47 -4.24 -17.63 -11.34
N GLU A 48 -5.12 -17.20 -12.25
CA GLU A 48 -6.24 -18.03 -12.74
C GLU A 48 -5.78 -19.22 -13.56
N GLN A 49 -4.68 -19.09 -14.29
CA GLN A 49 -4.07 -20.16 -15.08
C GLN A 49 -3.26 -21.14 -14.22
N GLY A 50 -3.00 -20.81 -12.95
CA GLY A 50 -2.18 -21.63 -12.06
C GLY A 50 -0.68 -21.57 -12.36
N GLU A 51 -0.22 -20.53 -13.07
CA GLU A 51 1.17 -20.33 -13.49
C GLU A 51 2.05 -19.84 -12.33
N HIS A 52 2.11 -20.64 -11.26
CA HIS A 52 2.80 -20.28 -10.01
C HIS A 52 4.29 -20.05 -10.20
N GLU A 53 4.96 -20.84 -11.06
CA GLU A 53 6.39 -20.69 -11.32
C GLU A 53 6.72 -19.35 -11.97
N LEU A 54 5.89 -18.91 -12.93
CA LEU A 54 6.05 -17.61 -13.58
C LEU A 54 5.80 -16.46 -12.60
N LEU A 55 4.80 -16.60 -11.74
CA LEU A 55 4.51 -15.61 -10.69
C LEU A 55 5.67 -15.48 -9.68
N LEU A 56 6.24 -16.61 -9.26
CA LEU A 56 7.40 -16.63 -8.35
C LEU A 56 8.64 -16.05 -8.99
N ALA A 57 8.91 -16.40 -10.25
CA ALA A 57 10.02 -15.85 -11.02
C ALA A 57 9.89 -14.33 -11.19
N GLY A 58 8.69 -13.86 -11.53
CA GLY A 58 8.40 -12.42 -11.64
C GLY A 58 8.56 -11.67 -10.32
N ALA A 59 8.15 -12.28 -9.21
CA ALA A 59 8.34 -11.69 -7.88
C ALA A 59 9.82 -11.66 -7.46
N ALA A 60 10.56 -12.72 -7.74
CA ALA A 60 12.00 -12.81 -7.42
C ALA A 60 12.87 -11.86 -8.26
N ALA A 61 12.40 -11.44 -9.43
CA ALA A 61 13.09 -10.46 -10.28
C ALA A 61 13.00 -9.03 -9.75
N LEU A 62 12.13 -8.77 -8.77
CA LEU A 62 11.98 -7.45 -8.18
C LEU A 62 12.89 -7.32 -6.96
N PRO A 63 13.61 -6.19 -6.83
CA PRO A 63 14.35 -5.93 -5.62
C PRO A 63 13.38 -5.81 -4.43
N PRO A 64 13.75 -6.30 -3.24
CA PRO A 64 12.98 -6.01 -2.03
C PRO A 64 13.04 -4.52 -1.72
N PRO A 65 12.06 -3.97 -0.98
CA PRO A 65 12.17 -2.62 -0.43
C PRO A 65 13.41 -2.49 0.46
N ASP A 66 13.98 -1.27 0.53
CA ASP A 66 15.25 -1.01 1.24
C ASP A 66 15.28 -1.59 2.68
N PRO A 67 14.22 -1.48 3.51
CA PRO A 67 14.21 -2.06 4.84
C PRO A 67 14.35 -3.58 4.89
N PHE A 68 14.14 -4.28 3.77
CA PHE A 68 14.07 -5.74 3.70
C PHE A 68 15.10 -6.37 2.77
N VAL A 69 16.13 -5.63 2.35
CA VAL A 69 17.19 -6.12 1.45
C VAL A 69 17.86 -7.37 2.03
N ASP A 70 18.09 -7.42 3.34
CA ASP A 70 18.72 -8.55 4.02
C ASP A 70 17.71 -9.45 4.78
N ASP A 71 16.39 -9.29 4.53
CA ASP A 71 15.36 -10.06 5.21
C ASP A 71 15.05 -11.36 4.45
N PRO A 72 15.46 -12.53 4.96
CA PRO A 72 15.23 -13.80 4.27
C PRO A 72 13.74 -14.17 4.17
N ILE A 73 12.90 -13.62 5.05
CA ILE A 73 11.46 -13.86 5.05
C ILE A 73 10.79 -13.09 3.90
N TRP A 74 11.39 -11.97 3.47
CA TRP A 74 10.81 -11.19 2.38
C TRP A 74 10.66 -12.01 1.10
N ALA A 75 11.66 -12.80 0.74
CA ALA A 75 11.66 -13.61 -0.47
C ALA A 75 10.57 -14.71 -0.48
N SER A 76 10.24 -15.29 0.69
CA SER A 76 9.23 -16.35 0.80
C SER A 76 7.78 -15.83 0.85
N ARG A 77 7.54 -14.56 1.20
CA ARG A 77 6.20 -14.01 1.44
C ARG A 77 5.22 -14.20 0.29
N PHE A 78 5.69 -14.03 -0.95
CA PHE A 78 4.82 -14.19 -2.11
C PHE A 78 4.52 -15.66 -2.40
N ALA A 79 5.49 -16.55 -2.17
CA ALA A 79 5.28 -18.00 -2.25
C ALA A 79 4.26 -18.47 -1.20
N ASP A 80 4.37 -17.98 0.04
CA ASP A 80 3.44 -18.28 1.12
C ASP A 80 2.03 -17.78 0.80
N LEU A 81 1.91 -16.59 0.19
CA LEU A 81 0.63 -16.06 -0.28
C LEU A 81 0.01 -16.98 -1.35
N LEU A 82 0.77 -17.38 -2.37
CA LEU A 82 0.28 -18.27 -3.42
C LEU A 82 -0.12 -19.65 -2.90
N ALA A 83 0.62 -20.17 -1.91
CA ALA A 83 0.33 -21.48 -1.31
C ALA A 83 -0.94 -21.49 -0.45
N THR A 84 -1.33 -20.35 0.12
CA THR A 84 -2.41 -20.26 1.11
C THR A 84 -3.66 -19.52 0.61
N ALA A 85 -3.54 -18.68 -0.42
CA ALA A 85 -4.65 -17.91 -0.93
C ALA A 85 -5.55 -18.76 -1.85
N ASP A 86 -6.86 -18.51 -1.77
CA ASP A 86 -7.80 -18.98 -2.78
C ASP A 86 -7.50 -18.29 -4.12
N PRO A 87 -7.19 -19.03 -5.22
CA PRO A 87 -6.74 -18.43 -6.48
C PRO A 87 -7.82 -17.56 -7.12
N VAL A 88 -9.10 -17.92 -7.00
CA VAL A 88 -10.19 -17.12 -7.57
C VAL A 88 -10.31 -15.78 -6.85
N ARG A 89 -10.18 -15.78 -5.53
CA ARG A 89 -10.16 -14.54 -4.74
C ARG A 89 -8.92 -13.70 -5.05
N LEU A 90 -7.75 -14.33 -5.14
CA LEU A 90 -6.50 -13.64 -5.40
C LEU A 90 -6.52 -12.96 -6.78
N ALA A 91 -6.98 -13.65 -7.83
CA ALA A 91 -7.14 -13.08 -9.16
C ALA A 91 -8.10 -11.87 -9.16
N ARG A 92 -9.23 -11.97 -8.45
CA ARG A 92 -10.18 -10.85 -8.31
C ARG A 92 -9.56 -9.65 -7.59
N VAL A 93 -8.70 -9.88 -6.60
CA VAL A 93 -7.95 -8.81 -5.90
C VAL A 93 -7.05 -8.06 -6.88
N PHE A 94 -6.27 -8.76 -7.70
CA PHE A 94 -5.39 -8.12 -8.69
C PHE A 94 -6.19 -7.40 -9.77
N ARG A 95 -7.27 -7.98 -10.28
CA ARG A 95 -8.16 -7.32 -11.26
C ARG A 95 -8.84 -6.08 -10.66
N GLY A 96 -9.29 -6.15 -9.41
CA GLY A 96 -9.80 -4.99 -8.69
C GLY A 96 -8.75 -3.90 -8.53
N ALA A 97 -7.51 -4.29 -8.19
CA ALA A 97 -6.40 -3.36 -8.12
C ALA A 97 -6.09 -2.70 -9.49
N ALA A 98 -6.27 -3.40 -10.61
CA ALA A 98 -6.07 -2.87 -11.96
C ALA A 98 -7.11 -1.80 -12.35
N THR A 99 -8.26 -1.77 -11.71
CA THR A 99 -9.35 -0.81 -12.01
C THR A 99 -9.54 0.27 -10.95
N ALA A 100 -8.88 0.12 -9.80
CA ALA A 100 -8.99 1.06 -8.67
C ALA A 100 -7.85 2.09 -8.69
N ASP A 101 -8.15 3.28 -8.21
CA ASP A 101 -7.16 4.32 -7.89
C ASP A 101 -7.49 4.95 -6.54
N LEU A 102 -6.67 5.87 -6.06
CA LEU A 102 -7.02 6.73 -4.94
C LEU A 102 -8.09 7.75 -5.37
N PRO A 103 -8.83 8.35 -4.42
CA PRO A 103 -9.70 9.48 -4.73
C PRO A 103 -8.95 10.59 -5.45
N PRO A 104 -9.63 11.45 -6.22
CA PRO A 104 -9.01 12.64 -6.80
C PRO A 104 -8.32 13.48 -5.72
N GLU A 105 -7.17 14.08 -6.05
CA GLU A 105 -6.39 14.91 -5.11
C GLU A 105 -7.24 16.01 -4.45
N SER A 106 -8.14 16.64 -5.22
CA SER A 106 -9.05 17.66 -4.69
C SER A 106 -10.01 17.13 -3.61
N ALA A 107 -10.42 15.87 -3.71
CA ALA A 107 -11.25 15.24 -2.69
C ALA A 107 -10.42 14.86 -1.46
N ILE A 108 -9.19 14.39 -1.64
CA ILE A 108 -8.27 14.09 -0.53
C ILE A 108 -7.93 15.37 0.25
N ALA A 109 -7.76 16.49 -0.43
CA ALA A 109 -7.48 17.79 0.20
C ALA A 109 -8.62 18.29 1.12
N THR A 110 -9.81 17.71 1.05
CA THR A 110 -10.92 18.01 1.98
C THR A 110 -10.88 17.18 3.26
N ILE A 111 -9.97 16.23 3.38
CA ILE A 111 -9.81 15.38 4.58
C ILE A 111 -9.09 16.19 5.66
N ASP A 112 -9.81 16.51 6.73
CA ASP A 112 -9.35 17.36 7.83
C ASP A 112 -9.27 16.60 9.17
N VAL A 113 -8.85 15.33 9.12
CA VAL A 113 -8.64 14.52 10.32
C VAL A 113 -7.17 14.18 10.50
N PRO A 114 -6.71 13.98 11.75
CA PRO A 114 -5.35 13.51 12.01
C PRO A 114 -5.04 12.26 11.18
N THR A 115 -3.94 12.29 10.44
CA THR A 115 -3.55 11.19 9.57
C THR A 115 -2.10 10.79 9.80
N LEU A 116 -1.85 9.51 10.06
CA LEU A 116 -0.50 8.95 10.11
C LEU A 116 -0.27 8.11 8.84
N ILE A 117 0.74 8.49 8.06
CA ILE A 117 1.17 7.78 6.86
C ILE A 117 2.46 7.04 7.17
N LEU A 118 2.46 5.73 6.97
CA LEU A 118 3.64 4.88 7.09
C LEU A 118 4.10 4.49 5.69
N ALA A 119 5.35 4.76 5.34
CA ALA A 119 5.92 4.40 4.05
C ALA A 119 7.36 3.93 4.22
N TRP A 120 7.84 3.15 3.27
CA TRP A 120 9.23 2.74 3.16
C TRP A 120 9.82 3.08 1.79
N THR A 121 11.14 3.05 1.68
CA THR A 121 11.85 3.29 0.42
C THR A 121 12.09 2.00 -0.38
N GLY A 122 12.42 2.15 -1.66
CA GLY A 122 12.81 1.03 -2.53
C GLY A 122 11.65 0.19 -3.07
N ASP A 123 10.39 0.63 -2.96
CA ASP A 123 9.21 -0.12 -3.40
C ASP A 123 8.50 0.57 -4.56
N ALA A 124 8.65 0.02 -5.76
CA ALA A 124 8.01 0.57 -6.96
C ALA A 124 6.47 0.43 -6.94
N GLY A 125 5.92 -0.53 -6.20
CA GLY A 125 4.48 -0.72 -6.03
C GLY A 125 3.86 0.25 -5.03
N HIS A 126 4.69 0.81 -4.13
CA HIS A 126 4.28 1.72 -3.06
C HIS A 126 5.27 2.91 -2.99
N PRO A 127 5.32 3.76 -4.02
CA PRO A 127 6.34 4.78 -4.13
C PRO A 127 6.19 5.85 -3.04
N VAL A 128 7.32 6.28 -2.50
CA VAL A 128 7.37 7.37 -1.50
C VAL A 128 6.69 8.65 -2.03
N THR A 129 6.72 8.87 -3.33
CA THR A 129 6.07 10.03 -3.96
C THR A 129 4.55 10.07 -3.71
N THR A 130 3.87 8.92 -3.68
CA THR A 130 2.45 8.87 -3.30
C THR A 130 2.26 9.26 -1.83
N ALA A 131 3.08 8.72 -0.92
CA ALA A 131 2.99 9.05 0.50
C ALA A 131 3.29 10.53 0.78
N ALA A 132 4.32 11.09 0.15
CA ALA A 132 4.66 12.50 0.23
C ALA A 132 3.53 13.39 -0.30
N ARG A 133 2.95 13.01 -1.46
CA ARG A 133 1.83 13.75 -2.03
C ARG A 133 0.58 13.74 -1.14
N LEU A 134 0.29 12.61 -0.51
CA LEU A 134 -0.80 12.53 0.47
C LEU A 134 -0.54 13.44 1.68
N GLN A 135 0.70 13.52 2.17
CA GLN A 135 1.08 14.43 3.24
C GLN A 135 0.90 15.90 2.84
N GLU A 136 1.27 16.27 1.62
CA GLU A 136 1.09 17.64 1.12
C GLU A 136 -0.40 18.03 0.99
N LEU A 137 -1.26 17.07 0.62
CA LEU A 137 -2.68 17.34 0.40
C LEU A 137 -3.49 17.44 1.70
N MET A 138 -3.11 16.70 2.74
CA MET A 138 -3.85 16.64 4.00
C MET A 138 -3.16 17.48 5.09
N PRO A 139 -3.80 18.54 5.62
CA PRO A 139 -3.16 19.50 6.51
C PRO A 139 -2.70 18.91 7.85
N HIS A 140 -3.33 17.81 8.29
CA HIS A 140 -3.03 17.13 9.55
C HIS A 140 -2.37 15.76 9.34
N ALA A 141 -1.64 15.59 8.23
CA ALA A 141 -0.93 14.35 7.92
C ALA A 141 0.52 14.40 8.39
N GLU A 142 0.95 13.35 9.09
CA GLU A 142 2.32 13.05 9.44
C GLU A 142 2.82 11.86 8.62
N LEU A 143 4.01 11.99 8.00
CA LEU A 143 4.67 10.91 7.27
C LEU A 143 5.81 10.31 8.10
N ALA A 144 5.73 9.02 8.39
CA ALA A 144 6.81 8.24 8.97
C ALA A 144 7.46 7.36 7.90
N LEU A 145 8.56 7.85 7.34
CA LEU A 145 9.33 7.17 6.29
C LEU A 145 10.40 6.26 6.91
N ALA A 146 10.38 4.97 6.57
CA ALA A 146 11.39 4.00 6.95
C ALA A 146 12.33 3.70 5.78
N THR A 147 13.63 3.88 6.00
CA THR A 147 14.71 3.53 5.06
C THR A 147 15.48 2.28 5.49
N THR A 148 15.22 1.80 6.71
CA THR A 148 15.89 0.65 7.34
C THR A 148 14.87 -0.24 8.06
N ARG A 149 15.28 -1.47 8.37
CA ARG A 149 14.45 -2.39 9.17
C ARG A 149 14.08 -1.79 10.53
N GLY A 150 15.02 -1.18 11.24
CA GLY A 150 14.76 -0.50 12.52
C GLY A 150 13.68 0.58 12.41
N GLY A 151 13.69 1.34 11.30
CA GLY A 151 12.64 2.33 11.04
C GLY A 151 11.24 1.72 10.88
N VAL A 152 11.14 0.50 10.33
CA VAL A 152 9.87 -0.25 10.27
C VAL A 152 9.48 -0.78 11.65
N ASP A 153 10.43 -1.28 12.42
CA ASP A 153 10.20 -1.82 13.76
C ASP A 153 9.66 -0.72 14.71
N ASP A 154 10.06 0.53 14.52
CA ASP A 154 9.58 1.70 15.27
C ASP A 154 8.11 2.07 14.98
N TRP A 155 7.53 1.58 13.87
CA TRP A 155 6.15 1.93 13.49
C TRP A 155 5.12 1.55 14.55
N THR A 156 5.31 0.44 15.25
CA THR A 156 4.39 0.03 16.33
C THR A 156 4.31 1.10 17.41
N GLY A 157 5.44 1.62 17.85
CA GLY A 157 5.52 2.69 18.84
C GLY A 157 4.87 3.99 18.35
N ARG A 158 5.12 4.37 17.11
CA ARG A 158 4.51 5.55 16.48
C ARG A 158 2.99 5.43 16.38
N VAL A 159 2.47 4.29 15.93
CA VAL A 159 1.03 4.01 15.84
C VAL A 159 0.37 4.13 17.22
N VAL A 160 0.97 3.50 18.25
CA VAL A 160 0.44 3.56 19.61
C VAL A 160 0.41 5.01 20.14
N SER A 161 1.48 5.76 19.91
CA SER A 161 1.55 7.18 20.35
C SER A 161 0.53 8.02 19.60
N TRP A 162 0.39 7.83 18.28
CA TRP A 162 -0.59 8.54 17.47
C TRP A 162 -2.04 8.20 17.87
N LEU A 163 -2.37 6.91 18.10
CA LEU A 163 -3.70 6.51 18.57
C LEU A 163 -4.05 7.17 19.91
N ARG A 164 -3.08 7.30 20.83
CA ARG A 164 -3.30 7.98 22.12
C ARG A 164 -3.56 9.49 21.96
N SER A 165 -3.04 10.12 20.91
CA SER A 165 -3.27 11.53 20.63
C SER A 165 -4.67 11.84 20.06
N LEU A 166 -5.40 10.82 19.60
CA LEU A 166 -6.77 10.98 19.11
C LEU A 166 -7.84 11.08 20.24
N GLY A 167 -7.46 10.87 21.48
CA GLY A 167 -8.33 10.97 22.67
C GLY A 167 -8.99 9.66 23.02
#